data_6327658d36bc6bbe7f9629ec2ca2304f
#
_entry.id   6327658d36bc6bbe7f9629ec2ca2304f
#
_cell.length_a   1.000
_cell.length_b   1.000
_cell.length_c   1.000
_cell.angle_alpha   90.00
_cell.angle_beta   90.00
_cell.angle_gamma   90.00
#
_symmetry.space_group_name_H-M   'P 1'
#
loop_
_entity.id
_entity.type
_entity.pdbx_description
1 polymer ?
#
loop_
_entity_poly.entity_id
_entity_poly.type
_entity_poly.pdbx_seq_one_letter_code
_entity_poly.pdbx_strand_id
1 'polypeptide(L)'
;PMESKAWTEKLGVFQCFQKIHNMVQDKTGDNLMDDVIDNILRSGKIELPDPHASLVEKAICDYVEEIFQKLRDHEYNEKLMKVYFMGGGARLVENFGEYNPENTVFNNDIRANAKGYEYYCYMLLRHQERAGRR
;
A
#
# COMPACT_ATOMS: atom_id res chain seq x y z
N PRO A 1 -9.74 12.68 -22.74
CA PRO A 1 -8.47 12.11 -22.36
C PRO A 1 -8.35 11.87 -20.88
N MET A 2 -8.89 12.76 -20.12
CA MET A 2 -8.83 12.54 -18.70
C MET A 2 -9.57 11.32 -18.28
N GLU A 3 -10.43 10.88 -19.14
CA GLU A 3 -11.20 9.70 -18.87
C GLU A 3 -10.36 8.47 -18.72
N SER A 4 -9.08 8.55 -19.08
CA SER A 4 -8.19 7.42 -18.86
C SER A 4 -8.05 7.09 -17.39
N LYS A 5 -8.23 8.09 -16.51
CA LYS A 5 -8.14 7.85 -15.09
C LYS A 5 -9.49 7.40 -14.57
N ALA A 6 -9.57 6.15 -14.16
CA ALA A 6 -10.81 5.57 -13.72
C ALA A 6 -11.13 5.90 -12.28
N TRP A 7 -10.11 6.10 -11.43
CA TRP A 7 -10.34 6.26 -10.01
C TRP A 7 -9.09 6.78 -9.32
N THR A 8 -9.29 7.60 -8.30
CA THR A 8 -8.20 8.14 -7.50
C THR A 8 -8.65 8.21 -6.05
N GLU A 9 -7.76 7.81 -5.15
CA GLU A 9 -8.04 7.91 -3.73
C GLU A 9 -6.78 8.28 -2.97
N LYS A 10 -6.94 9.13 -1.97
CA LYS A 10 -5.87 9.47 -1.04
C LYS A 10 -5.93 8.50 0.11
N LEU A 11 -4.78 7.89 0.42
CA LEU A 11 -4.69 6.86 1.45
C LEU A 11 -3.67 7.27 2.50
N GLY A 12 -3.81 6.74 3.69
CA GLY A 12 -2.84 6.95 4.75
C GLY A 12 -2.50 5.65 5.43
N VAL A 13 -1.29 5.56 5.97
CA VAL A 13 -0.87 4.33 6.63
C VAL A 13 -1.36 4.24 8.07
N PHE A 14 -2.04 5.27 8.56
CA PHE A 14 -2.52 5.27 9.95
C PHE A 14 -3.37 4.04 10.26
N GLN A 15 -4.21 3.66 9.31
CA GLN A 15 -5.06 2.49 9.50
C GLN A 15 -4.25 1.21 9.60
N CYS A 16 -3.14 1.15 8.90
CA CYS A 16 -2.23 0.00 9.00
C CYS A 16 -1.59 -0.05 10.38
N PHE A 17 -1.15 1.10 10.90
CA PHE A 17 -0.62 1.17 12.26
C PHE A 17 -1.64 0.65 13.25
N GLN A 18 -2.90 1.08 13.12
CA GLN A 18 -3.94 0.65 14.04
C GLN A 18 -4.20 -0.84 13.96
N LYS A 19 -4.21 -1.39 12.74
CA LYS A 19 -4.41 -2.84 12.60
C LYS A 19 -3.30 -3.61 13.31
N ILE A 20 -2.07 -3.16 13.16
CA ILE A 20 -0.94 -3.80 13.80
C ILE A 20 -1.07 -3.73 15.32
N HIS A 21 -1.32 -2.52 15.84
CA HIS A 21 -1.49 -2.34 17.29
C HIS A 21 -2.57 -3.25 17.84
N ASN A 22 -3.73 -3.24 17.19
CA ASN A 22 -4.87 -3.99 17.68
C ASN A 22 -4.60 -5.49 17.66
N MET A 23 -4.01 -5.97 16.56
CA MET A 23 -3.79 -7.41 16.44
C MET A 23 -2.78 -7.92 17.45
N VAL A 24 -1.69 -7.19 17.64
CA VAL A 24 -0.66 -7.60 18.58
C VAL A 24 -1.19 -7.52 20.01
N GLN A 25 -1.88 -6.43 20.34
CA GLN A 25 -2.41 -6.28 21.70
C GLN A 25 -3.48 -7.30 22.01
N ASP A 26 -4.38 -7.57 21.09
CA ASP A 26 -5.45 -8.52 21.31
C ASP A 26 -4.92 -9.94 21.54
N LYS A 27 -3.86 -10.30 20.85
CA LYS A 27 -3.36 -11.67 20.90
C LYS A 27 -2.26 -11.88 21.92
N THR A 28 -1.49 -10.85 22.26
CA THR A 28 -0.32 -11.01 23.14
C THR A 28 -0.37 -10.13 24.38
N GLY A 29 -1.20 -9.07 24.35
CA GLY A 29 -1.21 -8.09 25.42
C GLY A 29 -0.12 -7.03 25.28
N ASP A 30 0.75 -7.15 24.31
CA ASP A 30 1.86 -6.22 24.15
C ASP A 30 1.49 -5.06 23.25
N ASN A 31 2.18 -3.94 23.46
CA ASN A 31 1.98 -2.75 22.66
C ASN A 31 3.27 -2.43 21.92
N LEU A 32 3.23 -2.59 20.61
CA LEU A 32 4.39 -2.24 19.78
C LEU A 32 4.50 -0.73 19.65
N MET A 33 5.73 -0.23 19.76
CA MET A 33 5.98 1.19 19.60
C MET A 33 5.88 1.59 18.15
N ASP A 34 5.43 2.82 17.90
CA ASP A 34 5.28 3.32 16.54
C ASP A 34 6.58 3.29 15.75
N ASP A 35 7.71 3.54 16.42
CA ASP A 35 9.00 3.51 15.74
C ASP A 35 9.32 2.14 15.18
N VAL A 36 8.95 1.08 15.89
CA VAL A 36 9.17 -0.28 15.45
C VAL A 36 8.32 -0.54 14.21
N ILE A 37 7.06 -0.15 14.27
CA ILE A 37 6.14 -0.35 13.15
C ILE A 37 6.61 0.44 11.94
N ASP A 38 7.00 1.69 12.15
CA ASP A 38 7.47 2.53 11.05
C ASP A 38 8.66 1.90 10.33
N ASN A 39 9.60 1.39 11.10
CA ASN A 39 10.77 0.74 10.52
C ASN A 39 10.38 -0.49 9.69
N ILE A 40 9.43 -1.28 10.18
CA ILE A 40 8.96 -2.45 9.45
C ILE A 40 8.34 -2.04 8.11
N LEU A 41 7.48 -1.03 8.13
CA LEU A 41 6.80 -0.62 6.92
C LEU A 41 7.77 -0.05 5.89
N ARG A 42 8.79 0.66 6.34
CA ARG A 42 9.77 1.26 5.44
C ARG A 42 10.76 0.25 4.90
N SER A 43 11.21 -0.66 5.74
CA SER A 43 12.26 -1.61 5.35
C SER A 43 11.71 -2.86 4.68
N GLY A 44 10.47 -3.21 4.97
CA GLY A 44 9.90 -4.46 4.50
C GLY A 44 10.35 -5.67 5.31
N LYS A 45 11.05 -5.45 6.41
CA LYS A 45 11.59 -6.54 7.22
C LYS A 45 10.95 -6.53 8.59
N ILE A 46 10.51 -7.70 9.03
CA ILE A 46 9.91 -7.87 10.35
C ILE A 46 10.90 -8.61 11.23
N GLU A 47 11.63 -7.86 12.05
CA GLU A 47 12.65 -8.43 12.92
C GLU A 47 12.11 -8.52 14.33
N LEU A 48 11.11 -9.37 14.51
CA LEU A 48 10.44 -9.62 15.77
C LEU A 48 10.33 -11.12 15.98
N PRO A 49 10.28 -11.55 17.24
CA PRO A 49 10.02 -12.96 17.51
C PRO A 49 8.56 -13.31 17.22
N ASP A 50 8.31 -14.62 17.02
CA ASP A 50 6.94 -15.08 16.98
C ASP A 50 6.41 -15.20 18.39
N PRO A 51 5.10 -14.99 18.57
CA PRO A 51 4.09 -14.81 17.53
C PRO A 51 3.98 -13.40 16.98
N HIS A 52 4.75 -12.46 17.50
CA HIS A 52 4.64 -11.04 17.11
C HIS A 52 4.88 -10.85 15.62
N ALA A 53 5.93 -11.50 15.10
CA ALA A 53 6.25 -11.35 13.68
C ALA A 53 5.10 -11.79 12.79
N SER A 54 4.52 -12.95 13.09
CA SER A 54 3.42 -13.47 12.29
C SER A 54 2.18 -12.59 12.38
N LEU A 55 1.92 -12.06 13.57
CA LEU A 55 0.76 -11.19 13.76
C LEU A 55 0.92 -9.86 12.99
N VAL A 56 2.11 -9.29 13.02
CA VAL A 56 2.39 -8.06 12.30
C VAL A 56 2.26 -8.30 10.80
N GLU A 57 2.82 -9.39 10.31
CA GLU A 57 2.73 -9.70 8.89
C GLU A 57 1.28 -9.84 8.46
N LYS A 58 0.47 -10.55 9.26
CA LYS A 58 -0.93 -10.73 8.93
C LYS A 58 -1.66 -9.40 8.89
N ALA A 59 -1.40 -8.53 9.86
CA ALA A 59 -2.08 -7.23 9.89
C ALA A 59 -1.74 -6.40 8.67
N ILE A 60 -0.48 -6.39 8.26
CA ILE A 60 -0.06 -5.62 7.09
C ILE A 60 -0.67 -6.21 5.82
N CYS A 61 -0.64 -7.53 5.69
CA CYS A 61 -1.22 -8.16 4.51
C CYS A 61 -2.72 -7.93 4.42
N ASP A 62 -3.41 -7.97 5.56
CA ASP A 62 -4.85 -7.67 5.57
C ASP A 62 -5.11 -6.24 5.11
N TYR A 63 -4.29 -5.29 5.56
CA TYR A 63 -4.43 -3.91 5.15
C TYR A 63 -4.21 -3.75 3.65
N VAL A 64 -3.15 -4.35 3.12
CA VAL A 64 -2.85 -4.24 1.69
C VAL A 64 -3.94 -4.91 0.86
N GLU A 65 -4.45 -6.03 1.35
CA GLU A 65 -5.54 -6.70 0.63
C GLU A 65 -6.78 -5.82 0.57
N GLU A 66 -7.06 -5.06 1.61
CA GLU A 66 -8.18 -4.13 1.59
C GLU A 66 -8.00 -3.06 0.53
N ILE A 67 -6.77 -2.60 0.31
CA ILE A 67 -6.50 -1.63 -0.73
C ILE A 67 -6.78 -2.23 -2.11
N PHE A 68 -6.28 -3.42 -2.37
CA PHE A 68 -6.54 -4.05 -3.65
C PHE A 68 -8.00 -4.42 -3.83
N GLN A 69 -8.71 -4.70 -2.73
CA GLN A 69 -10.15 -4.91 -2.82
C GLN A 69 -10.87 -3.63 -3.25
N LYS A 70 -10.44 -2.48 -2.73
CA LYS A 70 -10.99 -1.20 -3.18
C LYS A 70 -10.76 -1.00 -4.67
N LEU A 71 -9.58 -1.36 -5.16
CA LEU A 71 -9.32 -1.26 -6.59
C LEU A 71 -10.28 -2.13 -7.39
N ARG A 72 -10.49 -3.35 -6.94
CA ARG A 72 -11.43 -4.27 -7.62
C ARG A 72 -12.86 -3.74 -7.56
N ASP A 73 -13.22 -3.11 -6.45
CA ASP A 73 -14.56 -2.52 -6.32
C ASP A 73 -14.76 -1.36 -7.29
N HIS A 74 -13.66 -0.73 -7.70
CA HIS A 74 -13.68 0.33 -8.70
C HIS A 74 -13.31 -0.20 -10.08
N GLU A 75 -13.53 -1.50 -10.28
CA GLU A 75 -13.45 -2.16 -11.58
C GLU A 75 -12.02 -2.22 -12.15
N TYR A 76 -11.05 -2.33 -11.28
CA TYR A 76 -9.68 -2.53 -11.73
C TYR A 76 -9.60 -3.84 -12.51
N ASN A 77 -9.01 -3.77 -13.69
CA ASN A 77 -8.80 -4.92 -14.55
C ASN A 77 -7.35 -4.89 -15.01
N GLU A 78 -6.55 -5.80 -14.48
CA GLU A 78 -5.11 -5.75 -14.76
C GLU A 78 -4.77 -6.05 -16.21
N LYS A 79 -5.68 -6.61 -16.98
CA LYS A 79 -5.45 -6.81 -18.43
C LYS A 79 -5.54 -5.50 -19.19
N LEU A 80 -6.34 -4.56 -18.70
CA LEU A 80 -6.64 -3.32 -19.41
C LEU A 80 -6.05 -2.10 -18.74
N MET A 81 -5.62 -2.19 -17.49
CA MET A 81 -5.26 -1.04 -16.69
C MET A 81 -3.93 -1.23 -16.01
N LYS A 82 -3.29 -0.10 -15.68
CA LYS A 82 -2.19 -0.05 -14.74
C LYS A 82 -2.64 0.70 -13.51
N VAL A 83 -2.11 0.33 -12.36
CA VAL A 83 -2.36 1.04 -11.12
C VAL A 83 -1.08 1.74 -10.67
N TYR A 84 -1.24 2.96 -10.20
CA TYR A 84 -0.14 3.80 -9.78
C TYR A 84 -0.29 4.13 -8.31
N PHE A 85 0.79 3.94 -7.56
CA PHE A 85 0.85 4.32 -6.16
C PHE A 85 1.92 5.40 -6.02
N MET A 86 1.55 6.56 -5.46
CA MET A 86 2.41 7.73 -5.40
C MET A 86 2.48 8.25 -3.98
N GLY A 87 3.68 8.56 -3.51
CA GLY A 87 3.88 9.11 -2.19
C GLY A 87 4.65 8.19 -1.28
N GLY A 88 5.12 8.73 -0.15
CA GLY A 88 5.97 7.97 0.75
C GLY A 88 5.33 6.74 1.35
N GLY A 89 4.02 6.82 1.63
CA GLY A 89 3.31 5.68 2.21
C GLY A 89 3.14 4.51 1.25
N ALA A 90 3.35 4.74 -0.05
CA ALA A 90 3.21 3.65 -1.03
C ALA A 90 4.25 2.55 -0.83
N ARG A 91 5.33 2.85 -0.11
CA ARG A 91 6.38 1.87 0.10
C ARG A 91 5.87 0.62 0.81
N LEU A 92 4.90 0.77 1.69
CA LEU A 92 4.37 -0.40 2.38
C LEU A 92 3.64 -1.33 1.41
N VAL A 93 2.94 -0.78 0.42
CA VAL A 93 2.29 -1.61 -0.59
C VAL A 93 3.35 -2.30 -1.44
N GLU A 94 4.39 -1.58 -1.80
CA GLU A 94 5.49 -2.15 -2.58
C GLU A 94 6.16 -3.29 -1.83
N ASN A 95 6.39 -3.12 -0.54
CA ASN A 95 7.11 -4.11 0.27
C ASN A 95 6.26 -5.33 0.61
N PHE A 96 4.96 -5.16 0.81
CA PHE A 96 4.15 -6.24 1.36
C PHE A 96 3.00 -6.69 0.46
N GLY A 97 2.76 -6.01 -0.65
CA GLY A 97 1.65 -6.35 -1.51
C GLY A 97 1.97 -7.49 -2.45
N GLU A 98 0.91 -8.17 -2.88
CA GLU A 98 1.02 -9.14 -3.97
C GLU A 98 0.38 -8.51 -5.19
N TYR A 99 1.20 -8.23 -6.19
CA TYR A 99 0.75 -7.51 -7.38
C TYR A 99 1.57 -7.94 -8.58
N ASN A 100 1.04 -7.64 -9.76
CA ASN A 100 1.77 -7.90 -10.98
C ASN A 100 2.67 -6.69 -11.28
N PRO A 101 3.99 -6.86 -11.24
CA PRO A 101 4.89 -5.72 -11.47
C PRO A 101 4.71 -5.06 -12.83
N GLU A 102 4.19 -5.78 -13.81
CA GLU A 102 3.98 -5.21 -15.13
C GLU A 102 2.82 -4.22 -15.17
N ASN A 103 1.92 -4.32 -14.20
CA ASN A 103 0.72 -3.48 -14.15
C ASN A 103 0.73 -2.50 -13.01
N THR A 104 1.80 -2.45 -12.22
CA THR A 104 1.83 -1.66 -11.00
C THR A 104 3.06 -0.78 -11.00
N VAL A 105 2.85 0.51 -10.74
CA VAL A 105 3.92 1.50 -10.75
C VAL A 105 3.96 2.18 -9.39
N PHE A 106 5.16 2.27 -8.82
CA PHE A 106 5.36 2.94 -7.53
C PHE A 106 6.25 4.15 -7.72
N ASN A 107 5.85 5.27 -7.15
CA ASN A 107 6.67 6.47 -7.09
C ASN A 107 6.74 6.90 -5.64
N ASN A 108 7.86 6.64 -5.02
CA ASN A 108 8.07 6.89 -3.60
C ASN A 108 8.79 8.21 -3.35
N ASP A 109 8.49 9.22 -4.12
CA ASP A 109 9.12 10.53 -3.95
C ASP A 109 8.70 11.12 -2.61
N ILE A 110 9.58 10.99 -1.64
CA ILE A 110 9.27 11.37 -0.28
C ILE A 110 9.34 12.86 -0.05
N ARG A 111 9.85 13.64 -1.01
CA ARG A 111 9.85 15.08 -0.85
C ARG A 111 8.45 15.65 -0.83
N ALA A 112 7.51 14.92 -1.40
CA ALA A 112 6.15 15.40 -1.50
C ALA A 112 5.50 15.60 -0.13
N ASN A 113 5.99 14.88 0.89
CA ASN A 113 5.36 14.97 2.18
C ASN A 113 6.36 14.63 3.27
N ALA A 114 6.66 15.63 4.09
CA ALA A 114 7.62 15.45 5.17
C ALA A 114 7.18 14.38 6.17
N LYS A 115 5.88 14.19 6.33
CA LYS A 115 5.38 13.19 7.26
C LYS A 115 5.41 11.79 6.68
N GLY A 116 5.42 11.68 5.36
CA GLY A 116 5.69 10.42 4.70
C GLY A 116 4.63 9.34 4.76
N TYR A 117 3.47 9.63 5.33
CA TYR A 117 2.50 8.57 5.57
C TYR A 117 1.29 8.62 4.66
N GLU A 118 1.19 9.61 3.81
CA GLU A 118 0.11 9.68 2.85
C GLU A 118 0.57 9.16 1.51
N TYR A 119 -0.35 8.60 0.77
CA TYR A 119 -0.07 8.20 -0.59
C TYR A 119 -1.38 8.17 -1.37
N TYR A 120 -1.23 8.15 -2.69
CA TYR A 120 -2.38 8.16 -3.60
C TYR A 120 -2.29 6.94 -4.49
N CYS A 121 -3.44 6.40 -4.87
CA CYS A 121 -3.45 5.40 -5.92
C CYS A 121 -4.49 5.79 -6.97
N TYR A 122 -4.20 5.41 -8.20
CA TYR A 122 -5.13 5.65 -9.30
C TYR A 122 -4.88 4.65 -10.41
N MET A 123 -5.86 4.50 -11.29
CA MET A 123 -5.81 3.55 -12.38
C MET A 123 -5.87 4.28 -13.71
N LEU A 124 -5.07 3.81 -14.67
CA LEU A 124 -5.10 4.30 -16.03
C LEU A 124 -5.30 3.17 -17.01
N LEU A 125 -6.03 3.43 -18.07
CA LEU A 125 -6.19 2.46 -19.13
C LEU A 125 -4.89 2.32 -19.91
N ARG A 126 -4.50 1.09 -20.18
CA ARG A 126 -3.22 0.81 -20.81
C ARG A 126 -3.15 1.36 -22.23
N HIS A 127 -4.24 1.30 -22.96
CA HIS A 127 -4.23 1.79 -24.34
C HIS A 127 -4.06 3.32 -24.38
N GLN A 128 -4.55 4.04 -23.38
CA GLN A 128 -4.31 5.47 -23.28
C GLN A 128 -2.85 5.78 -23.07
N GLU A 129 -2.21 4.97 -22.24
CA GLU A 129 -0.79 5.13 -22.00
C GLU A 129 0.00 4.89 -23.30
N ARG A 130 -0.37 3.88 -24.07
CA ARG A 130 0.29 3.63 -25.35
C ARG A 130 0.09 4.78 -26.32
N ALA A 131 -1.13 5.28 -26.40
CA ALA A 131 -1.41 6.39 -27.30
C ALA A 131 -0.57 7.61 -26.95
N GLY A 132 -0.36 7.84 -25.67
CA GLY A 132 0.44 8.95 -25.19
C GLY A 132 1.90 8.86 -25.59
N ARG A 133 2.38 7.70 -25.95
CA ARG A 133 3.78 7.51 -26.32
C ARG A 133 4.04 7.80 -27.80
N ARG A 134 3.00 7.96 -28.55
CA ARG A 134 3.13 8.27 -29.97
C ARG A 134 3.20 9.78 -30.14
#